data_7288034ed4e588b55f7883e45e786219
#
_entry.id   7288034ed4e588b55f7883e45e786219
#
_cell.length_a   1.000
_cell.length_b   1.000
_cell.length_c   1.000
_cell.angle_alpha   90.00
_cell.angle_beta   90.00
_cell.angle_gamma   90.00
#
_symmetry.space_group_name_H-M   'P 1'
#
loop_
_entity.id
_entity.type
_entity.pdbx_description
1 polymer ?
#
loop_
_entity_poly.entity_id
_entity_poly.type
_entity_poly.pdbx_seq_one_letter_code
_entity_poly.pdbx_strand_id
1 'polypeptide(L)'
;MNNNLKLCILYLILVTWFKAGLAEGFAGLILSFLGLALLATQLFQNYFWTRRCFLSVLPLLLMFIWALISFNNPKYKALNAQELIELNMEGTLLETRDSAKIEMISNGMNLILEKSRDNPQLSIALFFHLKNSYLDKYSKITNDPVILFFNKCEDKIQLDYWKFLPSIAIKNLSDIQNFLFLFINLFLGIIIFHNLCNFNNVKVFLWIVIINTFILCIVGLYQKFTQEWSDDYLEILGIWNAPEPRYYFSTFTYKNHWSAFALLSLSCTFSILYKQLIVTRDYMIKSPILLFIILGIILMISTVIFSGSRSGILFCASSILLFSLIIFLKNKKLESFSFRKILSCFLVILPTLFLIFYSLKKDEKVKEMLTNSNTQWNAYQEGKPPLRWYLWEDAYNMVQKELILGHGYYAFPSTYPKFQSLVVRQERAIGLESAHNPYIPLVAHAHNDILEFICEWGLLGTFCFFIPYILHLVKVCVFTNSTTVRLLLLGCFVFLVYCFVDFPTRTPACFALFSCVAGLACKYDNLSAHNQRGF
;
A
#
# COMPACT_ATOMS: atom_id res chain seq x y z
N MET A 1 -5.86 -30.57 2.54
CA MET A 1 -5.21 -29.28 2.84
C MET A 1 -4.54 -29.39 4.20
N ASN A 2 -3.24 -29.12 4.31
CA ASN A 2 -2.52 -29.21 5.58
C ASN A 2 -2.88 -28.03 6.52
N ASN A 3 -2.56 -28.17 7.81
CA ASN A 3 -2.93 -27.17 8.82
C ASN A 3 -2.25 -25.80 8.58
N ASN A 4 -1.02 -25.79 8.06
CA ASN A 4 -0.32 -24.55 7.75
C ASN A 4 -1.00 -23.75 6.64
N LEU A 5 -1.50 -24.43 5.60
CA LEU A 5 -2.26 -23.77 4.53
C LEU A 5 -3.60 -23.22 5.04
N LYS A 6 -4.28 -23.97 5.94
CA LYS A 6 -5.52 -23.47 6.59
C LYS A 6 -5.24 -22.21 7.42
N LEU A 7 -4.17 -22.21 8.20
CA LEU A 7 -3.77 -21.06 9.02
C LEU A 7 -3.38 -19.85 8.16
N CYS A 8 -2.69 -20.08 7.04
CA CYS A 8 -2.34 -19.04 6.08
C CYS A 8 -3.59 -18.39 5.43
N ILE A 9 -4.59 -19.21 5.08
CA ILE A 9 -5.87 -18.75 4.56
C ILE A 9 -6.63 -17.95 5.62
N LEU A 10 -6.68 -18.46 6.85
CA LEU A 10 -7.31 -17.76 7.96
C LEU A 10 -6.67 -16.39 8.19
N TYR A 11 -5.35 -16.32 8.22
CA TYR A 11 -4.62 -15.05 8.33
C TYR A 11 -4.98 -14.09 7.19
N LEU A 12 -4.98 -14.57 5.93
CA LEU A 12 -5.33 -13.75 4.77
C LEU A 12 -6.76 -13.20 4.86
N ILE A 13 -7.72 -14.01 5.29
CA ILE A 13 -9.10 -13.57 5.50
C ILE A 13 -9.14 -12.50 6.60
N LEU A 14 -8.60 -12.78 7.77
CA LEU A 14 -8.66 -11.86 8.91
C LEU A 14 -7.96 -10.53 8.60
N VAL A 15 -6.82 -10.57 7.90
CA VAL A 15 -6.12 -9.34 7.48
C VAL A 15 -7.00 -8.48 6.57
N THR A 16 -7.84 -9.08 5.72
CA THR A 16 -8.75 -8.30 4.85
C THR A 16 -9.93 -7.72 5.61
N TRP A 17 -10.41 -8.40 6.66
CA TRP A 17 -11.59 -7.97 7.42
C TRP A 17 -11.26 -7.01 8.57
N PHE A 18 -10.08 -7.08 9.15
CA PHE A 18 -9.65 -6.24 10.25
C PHE A 18 -9.03 -4.93 9.74
N LYS A 19 -9.88 -4.02 9.22
CA LYS A 19 -9.49 -2.71 8.66
C LYS A 19 -8.37 -2.84 7.61
N ALA A 20 -8.47 -3.88 6.75
CA ALA A 20 -7.43 -4.24 5.78
C ALA A 20 -6.02 -4.47 6.38
N GLY A 21 -5.96 -4.92 7.63
CA GLY A 21 -4.73 -5.16 8.39
C GLY A 21 -4.22 -3.95 9.17
N LEU A 22 -4.94 -2.83 9.13
CA LEU A 22 -4.61 -1.60 9.86
C LEU A 22 -5.44 -1.45 11.15
N ALA A 23 -6.07 -2.53 11.63
CA ALA A 23 -6.83 -2.51 12.87
C ALA A 23 -5.89 -2.34 14.06
N GLU A 24 -6.28 -1.44 14.95
CA GLU A 24 -5.57 -1.12 16.19
C GLU A 24 -6.11 -1.96 17.36
N GLY A 25 -5.46 -1.90 18.51
CA GLY A 25 -5.87 -2.57 19.73
C GLY A 25 -5.88 -4.10 19.60
N PHE A 26 -6.92 -4.75 20.14
CA PHE A 26 -7.02 -6.20 20.24
C PHE A 26 -6.99 -6.91 18.87
N ALA A 27 -7.60 -6.34 17.84
CA ALA A 27 -7.60 -6.92 16.49
C ALA A 27 -6.18 -6.91 15.87
N GLY A 28 -5.41 -5.84 16.05
CA GLY A 28 -4.02 -5.77 15.61
C GLY A 28 -3.12 -6.78 16.34
N LEU A 29 -3.36 -7.00 17.65
CA LEU A 29 -2.66 -8.04 18.42
C LEU A 29 -2.97 -9.45 17.91
N ILE A 30 -4.23 -9.75 17.59
CA ILE A 30 -4.62 -11.05 16.99
C ILE A 30 -3.86 -11.27 15.68
N LEU A 31 -3.83 -10.29 14.78
CA LEU A 31 -3.13 -10.42 13.50
C LEU A 31 -1.63 -10.63 13.71
N SER A 32 -1.01 -9.89 14.63
CA SER A 32 0.41 -10.04 14.96
C SER A 32 0.71 -11.43 15.51
N PHE A 33 -0.11 -11.92 16.45
CA PHE A 33 0.04 -13.24 17.04
C PHE A 33 -0.11 -14.36 16.00
N LEU A 34 -1.17 -14.30 15.18
CA LEU A 34 -1.39 -15.28 14.11
C LEU A 34 -0.26 -15.28 13.09
N GLY A 35 0.24 -14.10 12.73
CA GLY A 35 1.38 -13.96 11.82
C GLY A 35 2.66 -14.59 12.40
N LEU A 36 2.96 -14.33 13.66
CA LEU A 36 4.11 -14.94 14.36
C LEU A 36 3.94 -16.45 14.50
N ALA A 37 2.73 -16.94 14.83
CA ALA A 37 2.44 -18.36 14.89
C ALA A 37 2.65 -19.02 13.52
N LEU A 38 2.23 -18.38 12.42
CA LEU A 38 2.52 -18.84 11.07
C LEU A 38 4.01 -18.98 10.81
N LEU A 39 4.81 -17.98 11.15
CA LEU A 39 6.27 -18.02 10.99
C LEU A 39 6.86 -19.15 11.83
N ALA A 40 6.48 -19.24 13.10
CA ALA A 40 6.98 -20.27 14.02
C ALA A 40 6.69 -21.69 13.50
N THR A 41 5.48 -21.96 12.99
CA THR A 41 5.15 -23.27 12.44
C THR A 41 6.00 -23.68 11.25
N GLN A 42 6.55 -22.72 10.48
CA GLN A 42 7.43 -23.02 9.34
C GLN A 42 8.80 -23.51 9.78
N LEU A 43 9.33 -23.04 10.91
CA LEU A 43 10.62 -23.46 11.44
C LEU A 43 10.67 -24.97 11.76
N PHE A 44 9.51 -25.56 12.08
CA PHE A 44 9.39 -26.98 12.35
C PHE A 44 9.15 -27.84 11.10
N GLN A 45 9.10 -27.23 9.91
CA GLN A 45 8.91 -27.99 8.66
C GLN A 45 10.25 -28.41 8.06
N ASN A 46 10.39 -29.68 7.68
CA ASN A 46 11.61 -30.23 7.11
C ASN A 46 12.07 -29.48 5.84
N TYR A 47 11.13 -28.98 5.03
CA TYR A 47 11.50 -28.25 3.80
C TYR A 47 12.19 -26.91 4.08
N PHE A 48 11.91 -26.29 5.24
CA PHE A 48 12.49 -24.99 5.60
C PHE A 48 14.02 -25.04 5.63
N TRP A 49 14.57 -26.16 6.07
CA TRP A 49 16.01 -26.38 6.19
C TRP A 49 16.67 -26.87 4.90
N THR A 50 15.94 -26.97 3.79
CA THR A 50 16.53 -27.30 2.49
C THR A 50 17.29 -26.12 1.89
N ARG A 51 18.40 -26.39 1.17
CA ARG A 51 19.20 -25.35 0.49
C ARG A 51 18.34 -24.45 -0.42
N ARG A 52 17.34 -25.02 -1.11
CA ARG A 52 16.46 -24.24 -2.00
C ARG A 52 15.56 -23.29 -1.25
N CYS A 53 15.00 -23.72 -0.14
CA CYS A 53 14.19 -22.86 0.72
C CYS A 53 15.05 -21.76 1.36
N PHE A 54 16.22 -22.12 1.88
CA PHE A 54 17.17 -21.16 2.46
C PHE A 54 17.51 -20.04 1.48
N LEU A 55 17.84 -20.35 0.23
CA LEU A 55 18.13 -19.33 -0.79
C LEU A 55 16.92 -18.41 -1.10
N SER A 56 15.69 -18.93 -1.04
CA SER A 56 14.50 -18.11 -1.22
C SER A 56 14.17 -17.24 -0.01
N VAL A 57 14.57 -17.66 1.18
CA VAL A 57 14.37 -16.93 2.45
C VAL A 57 15.51 -15.93 2.73
N LEU A 58 16.68 -16.12 2.12
CA LEU A 58 17.87 -15.31 2.37
C LEU A 58 17.63 -13.79 2.26
N PRO A 59 16.95 -13.25 1.24
CA PRO A 59 16.64 -11.82 1.18
C PRO A 59 15.82 -11.34 2.39
N LEU A 60 14.88 -12.16 2.88
CA LEU A 60 14.08 -11.84 4.06
C LEU A 60 14.92 -11.88 5.35
N LEU A 61 15.82 -12.84 5.47
CA LEU A 61 16.74 -12.88 6.62
C LEU A 61 17.65 -11.65 6.64
N LEU A 62 18.18 -11.26 5.48
CA LEU A 62 18.97 -10.03 5.36
C LEU A 62 18.15 -8.79 5.72
N MET A 63 16.89 -8.72 5.28
CA MET A 63 15.98 -7.64 5.63
C MET A 63 15.71 -7.59 7.14
N PHE A 64 15.55 -8.74 7.77
CA PHE A 64 15.37 -8.82 9.23
C PHE A 64 16.61 -8.36 10.00
N ILE A 65 17.81 -8.79 9.60
CA ILE A 65 19.08 -8.35 10.19
C ILE A 65 19.24 -6.84 10.00
N TRP A 66 18.95 -6.32 8.79
CA TRP A 66 18.98 -4.90 8.50
C TRP A 66 18.06 -4.10 9.43
N ALA A 67 16.83 -4.56 9.63
CA ALA A 67 15.90 -3.92 10.55
C ALA A 67 16.40 -3.95 12.00
N LEU A 68 16.94 -5.07 12.47
CA LEU A 68 17.53 -5.17 13.81
C LEU A 68 18.67 -4.17 14.03
N ILE A 69 19.54 -4.02 13.04
CA ILE A 69 20.62 -3.03 13.09
C ILE A 69 20.02 -1.62 13.12
N SER A 70 19.06 -1.35 12.23
CA SER A 70 18.41 -0.04 12.13
C SER A 70 17.74 0.38 13.43
N PHE A 71 17.00 -0.52 14.09
CA PHE A 71 16.32 -0.23 15.36
C PHE A 71 17.27 0.06 16.53
N ASN A 72 18.53 -0.40 16.44
CA ASN A 72 19.55 -0.10 17.42
C ASN A 72 20.44 1.09 17.04
N ASN A 73 20.16 1.75 15.91
CA ASN A 73 20.91 2.88 15.38
C ASN A 73 19.98 4.07 15.05
N PRO A 74 19.22 4.62 16.01
CA PRO A 74 18.28 5.72 15.77
C PRO A 74 19.03 7.04 15.52
N LYS A 75 18.52 7.86 14.57
CA LYS A 75 19.07 9.19 14.22
C LYS A 75 18.63 10.28 15.20
N TYR A 76 17.42 10.17 15.69
CA TYR A 76 16.84 11.17 16.58
C TYR A 76 16.26 10.52 17.83
N LYS A 77 16.30 11.25 18.93
CA LYS A 77 15.50 10.93 20.12
C LYS A 77 14.14 11.60 20.02
N ALA A 78 13.11 10.96 20.59
CA ALA A 78 11.81 11.57 20.74
C ALA A 78 11.93 12.80 21.66
N LEU A 79 11.28 13.90 21.25
CA LEU A 79 11.18 15.07 22.12
C LEU A 79 10.16 14.79 23.23
N ASN A 80 10.59 14.93 24.49
CA ASN A 80 9.66 14.87 25.61
C ASN A 80 9.27 16.30 26.08
N ALA A 81 8.17 16.37 26.84
CA ALA A 81 7.61 17.64 27.30
C ALA A 81 8.61 18.46 28.11
N GLN A 82 9.38 17.81 28.96
CA GLN A 82 10.31 18.46 29.88
C GLN A 82 11.51 19.04 29.12
N GLU A 83 12.06 18.28 28.16
CA GLU A 83 13.15 18.76 27.30
C GLU A 83 12.75 19.95 26.43
N LEU A 84 11.51 19.96 25.91
CA LEU A 84 10.99 21.09 25.13
C LEU A 84 10.78 22.33 26.02
N ILE A 85 10.34 22.17 27.26
CA ILE A 85 10.21 23.26 28.22
C ILE A 85 11.58 23.82 28.58
N GLU A 86 12.56 22.96 28.87
CA GLU A 86 13.94 23.37 29.16
C GLU A 86 14.58 24.11 27.97
N LEU A 87 14.37 23.63 26.74
CA LEU A 87 14.81 24.30 25.52
C LEU A 87 14.16 25.66 25.33
N ASN A 88 12.89 25.81 25.69
CA ASN A 88 12.14 27.06 25.63
C ASN A 88 12.60 28.06 26.70
N MET A 89 13.08 27.57 27.83
CA MET A 89 13.55 28.39 28.96
C MET A 89 15.02 28.81 28.85
N GLU A 90 15.85 28.18 28.01
CA GLU A 90 17.29 28.51 27.83
C GLU A 90 17.52 29.85 27.08
N GLY A 91 16.60 30.80 27.13
CA GLY A 91 16.94 32.21 26.96
C GLY A 91 17.00 32.78 25.53
N THR A 92 17.01 31.97 24.46
CA THR A 92 17.09 32.49 23.10
C THR A 92 15.77 33.10 22.60
N LEU A 93 14.64 32.68 23.12
CA LEU A 93 13.33 33.31 22.82
C LEU A 93 13.14 34.66 23.56
N LEU A 94 13.79 34.83 24.71
CA LEU A 94 13.72 36.10 25.49
C LEU A 94 14.49 37.25 24.81
N GLU A 95 15.44 36.94 23.90
CA GLU A 95 16.15 37.96 23.12
C GLU A 95 15.32 38.49 21.95
N THR A 96 14.26 37.78 21.54
CA THR A 96 13.38 38.17 20.45
C THR A 96 12.29 39.11 20.99
N ARG A 97 12.36 40.39 20.68
CA ARG A 97 11.32 41.40 21.06
C ARG A 97 10.05 41.34 20.20
N ASP A 98 9.99 40.46 19.21
CA ASP A 98 8.86 40.30 18.27
C ASP A 98 7.83 39.32 18.83
N SER A 99 6.71 39.87 19.35
CA SER A 99 5.63 39.08 19.95
C SER A 99 5.01 38.05 19.00
N ALA A 100 4.92 38.35 17.69
CA ALA A 100 4.34 37.45 16.70
C ALA A 100 5.22 36.22 16.45
N LYS A 101 6.53 36.39 16.51
CA LYS A 101 7.50 35.27 16.40
C LYS A 101 7.43 34.37 17.63
N ILE A 102 7.41 34.97 18.81
CA ILE A 102 7.30 34.24 20.08
C ILE A 102 6.00 33.44 20.14
N GLU A 103 4.89 34.05 19.77
CA GLU A 103 3.58 33.38 19.73
C GLU A 103 3.58 32.20 18.76
N MET A 104 4.10 32.36 17.54
CA MET A 104 4.19 31.27 16.55
C MET A 104 4.99 30.09 17.10
N ILE A 105 6.13 30.34 17.74
CA ILE A 105 6.98 29.28 18.29
C ILE A 105 6.32 28.60 19.48
N SER A 106 5.76 29.39 20.41
CA SER A 106 5.08 28.86 21.59
C SER A 106 3.89 27.98 21.21
N ASN A 107 3.04 28.43 20.29
CA ASN A 107 1.92 27.65 19.79
C ASN A 107 2.38 26.38 19.05
N GLY A 108 3.42 26.47 18.21
CA GLY A 108 4.00 25.32 17.56
C GLY A 108 4.61 24.30 18.53
N MET A 109 5.34 24.75 19.54
CA MET A 109 5.91 23.88 20.57
C MET A 109 4.84 23.20 21.43
N ASN A 110 3.78 23.92 21.80
CA ASN A 110 2.64 23.34 22.52
C ASN A 110 1.93 22.27 21.69
N LEU A 111 1.79 22.48 20.38
CA LEU A 111 1.25 21.49 19.45
C LEU A 111 2.13 20.24 19.39
N ILE A 112 3.46 20.40 19.33
CA ILE A 112 4.41 19.29 19.37
C ILE A 112 4.23 18.51 20.67
N LEU A 113 4.14 19.17 21.81
CA LEU A 113 3.94 18.55 23.13
C LEU A 113 2.63 17.75 23.21
N GLU A 114 1.54 18.32 22.71
CA GLU A 114 0.22 17.67 22.71
C GLU A 114 0.21 16.42 21.84
N LYS A 115 0.64 16.54 20.59
CA LYS A 115 0.54 15.47 19.59
C LYS A 115 1.62 14.39 19.72
N SER A 116 2.76 14.70 20.35
CA SER A 116 3.84 13.72 20.56
C SER A 116 3.59 12.76 21.72
N ARG A 117 2.63 13.04 22.59
CA ARG A 117 2.28 12.18 23.73
C ARG A 117 1.95 10.75 23.29
N ASP A 118 1.13 10.64 22.23
CA ASP A 118 0.63 9.37 21.74
C ASP A 118 1.46 8.81 20.57
N ASN A 119 2.21 9.68 19.90
CA ASN A 119 3.05 9.28 18.76
C ASN A 119 4.37 10.06 18.71
N PRO A 120 5.47 9.50 19.25
CA PRO A 120 6.78 10.16 19.27
C PRO A 120 7.34 10.53 17.90
N GLN A 121 6.95 9.83 16.82
CA GLN A 121 7.38 10.20 15.46
C GLN A 121 6.84 11.55 15.01
N LEU A 122 5.64 11.90 15.46
CA LEU A 122 5.05 13.21 15.17
C LEU A 122 5.88 14.34 15.75
N SER A 123 6.58 14.15 16.86
CA SER A 123 7.41 15.19 17.48
C SER A 123 8.47 15.71 16.53
N ILE A 124 9.17 14.82 15.84
CA ILE A 124 10.23 15.18 14.89
C ILE A 124 9.64 15.78 13.60
N ALA A 125 8.58 15.19 13.09
CA ALA A 125 7.90 15.69 11.90
C ALA A 125 7.36 17.12 12.13
N LEU A 126 6.70 17.37 13.26
CA LEU A 126 6.17 18.68 13.63
C LEU A 126 7.30 19.68 13.92
N PHE A 127 8.41 19.26 14.51
CA PHE A 127 9.56 20.11 14.74
C PHE A 127 10.15 20.62 13.41
N PHE A 128 10.42 19.75 12.45
CA PHE A 128 10.91 20.17 11.13
C PHE A 128 9.90 21.01 10.37
N HIS A 129 8.60 20.69 10.49
CA HIS A 129 7.55 21.51 9.89
C HIS A 129 7.52 22.91 10.48
N LEU A 130 7.58 23.06 11.80
CA LEU A 130 7.60 24.35 12.50
C LEU A 130 8.84 25.16 12.08
N LYS A 131 10.04 24.52 12.07
CA LYS A 131 11.28 25.17 11.61
C LYS A 131 11.15 25.69 10.18
N ASN A 132 10.63 24.88 9.26
CA ASN A 132 10.47 25.27 7.86
C ASN A 132 9.41 26.38 7.70
N SER A 133 8.29 26.28 8.40
CA SER A 133 7.25 27.33 8.37
C SER A 133 7.77 28.67 8.88
N TYR A 134 8.65 28.62 9.90
CA TYR A 134 9.32 29.84 10.40
C TYR A 134 10.29 30.40 9.34
N LEU A 135 11.12 29.57 8.73
CA LEU A 135 12.05 29.98 7.69
C LEU A 135 11.34 30.59 6.48
N ASP A 136 10.22 30.01 6.04
CA ASP A 136 9.41 30.56 4.94
C ASP A 136 8.90 31.97 5.22
N LYS A 137 8.50 32.22 6.47
CA LYS A 137 7.91 33.51 6.86
C LYS A 137 8.97 34.59 7.16
N TYR A 138 10.13 34.19 7.71
CA TYR A 138 11.12 35.11 8.27
C TYR A 138 12.54 34.95 7.72
N SER A 139 12.78 34.13 6.69
CA SER A 139 14.13 33.77 6.19
C SER A 139 14.99 34.93 5.65
N LYS A 140 14.46 36.13 5.56
CA LYS A 140 15.21 37.31 5.05
C LYS A 140 16.23 37.86 6.08
N ILE A 141 16.29 37.34 7.29
CA ILE A 141 17.15 37.84 8.37
C ILE A 141 18.26 36.81 8.62
N THR A 142 19.49 37.12 8.22
CA THR A 142 20.64 36.20 8.30
C THR A 142 21.12 35.84 9.69
N ASN A 143 20.79 36.63 10.72
CA ASN A 143 21.19 36.39 12.13
C ASN A 143 19.96 36.39 13.06
N ASP A 144 18.90 35.69 12.69
CA ASP A 144 17.70 35.57 13.54
C ASP A 144 17.97 34.63 14.72
N PRO A 145 17.82 35.11 15.99
CA PRO A 145 18.00 34.30 17.19
C PRO A 145 17.15 33.01 17.19
N VAL A 146 15.97 33.06 16.54
CA VAL A 146 15.07 31.92 16.43
C VAL A 146 15.63 30.83 15.53
N ILE A 147 16.35 31.19 14.47
CA ILE A 147 17.03 30.19 13.61
C ILE A 147 18.12 29.48 14.41
N LEU A 148 18.88 30.25 15.21
CA LEU A 148 19.88 29.68 16.12
C LEU A 148 19.24 28.74 17.16
N PHE A 149 18.07 29.11 17.69
CA PHE A 149 17.29 28.25 18.58
C PHE A 149 16.92 26.93 17.90
N PHE A 150 16.33 26.94 16.68
CA PHE A 150 16.00 25.70 15.96
C PHE A 150 17.24 24.84 15.67
N ASN A 151 18.37 25.44 15.34
CA ASN A 151 19.61 24.69 15.09
C ASN A 151 20.12 24.02 16.38
N LYS A 152 20.13 24.73 17.50
CA LYS A 152 20.47 24.16 18.81
C LYS A 152 19.51 23.01 19.22
N CYS A 153 18.20 23.17 18.94
CA CYS A 153 17.25 22.11 19.16
C CYS A 153 17.54 20.88 18.27
N GLU A 154 17.84 21.10 16.99
CA GLU A 154 18.19 20.02 16.05
C GLU A 154 19.44 19.28 16.54
N ASP A 155 20.46 19.98 16.97
CA ASP A 155 21.69 19.38 17.53
C ASP A 155 21.41 18.55 18.80
N LYS A 156 20.50 19.02 19.67
CA LYS A 156 20.13 18.30 20.92
C LYS A 156 19.27 17.05 20.66
N ILE A 157 18.42 17.06 19.64
CA ILE A 157 17.58 15.90 19.28
C ILE A 157 18.33 14.87 18.41
N GLN A 158 19.39 15.29 17.72
CA GLN A 158 20.20 14.39 16.93
C GLN A 158 21.05 13.53 17.85
N LEU A 159 21.00 12.20 17.64
CA LEU A 159 21.82 11.23 18.36
C LEU A 159 23.11 10.97 17.60
N ASP A 160 24.14 10.56 18.32
CA ASP A 160 25.33 9.97 17.72
C ASP A 160 24.94 8.59 17.16
N TYR A 161 24.84 8.48 15.84
CA TYR A 161 24.52 7.24 15.16
C TYR A 161 25.62 6.82 14.19
N TRP A 162 25.71 5.54 13.91
CA TRP A 162 26.71 4.99 13.01
C TRP A 162 26.28 5.21 11.54
N LYS A 163 26.83 6.22 10.87
CA LYS A 163 26.47 6.64 9.50
C LYS A 163 26.71 5.58 8.42
N PHE A 164 27.58 4.60 8.68
CA PHE A 164 27.90 3.50 7.77
C PHE A 164 27.04 2.25 8.00
N LEU A 165 26.11 2.28 8.94
CA LEU A 165 25.15 1.21 9.20
C LEU A 165 23.72 1.69 8.94
N PRO A 166 22.80 0.76 8.62
CA PRO A 166 21.39 1.08 8.54
C PRO A 166 20.89 1.75 9.81
N SER A 167 20.08 2.77 9.66
CA SER A 167 19.55 3.56 10.77
C SER A 167 18.03 3.67 10.68
N ILE A 168 17.38 4.14 11.74
CA ILE A 168 15.96 4.49 11.80
C ILE A 168 15.84 5.94 12.24
N ALA A 169 14.76 6.62 11.87
CA ALA A 169 14.57 7.99 12.29
C ALA A 169 14.43 8.09 13.82
N ILE A 170 13.48 7.37 14.39
CA ILE A 170 13.22 7.32 15.83
C ILE A 170 12.92 5.87 16.23
N LYS A 171 13.34 5.49 17.43
CA LYS A 171 13.00 4.17 17.99
C LYS A 171 11.58 4.19 18.53
N ASN A 172 10.66 3.52 17.81
CA ASN A 172 9.25 3.42 18.19
C ASN A 172 8.74 1.98 18.07
N LEU A 173 7.91 1.55 19.01
CA LEU A 173 7.30 0.21 19.01
C LEU A 173 6.35 -0.01 17.83
N SER A 174 5.64 1.02 17.38
CA SER A 174 4.77 0.93 16.20
C SER A 174 5.53 0.58 14.92
N ASP A 175 6.78 1.02 14.79
CA ASP A 175 7.62 0.71 13.62
C ASP A 175 8.03 -0.75 13.60
N ILE A 176 8.28 -1.33 14.78
CA ILE A 176 8.55 -2.76 14.91
C ILE A 176 7.32 -3.56 14.46
N GLN A 177 6.12 -3.16 14.88
CA GLN A 177 4.88 -3.81 14.47
C GLN A 177 4.66 -3.71 12.95
N ASN A 178 4.84 -2.52 12.37
CA ASN A 178 4.72 -2.30 10.92
C ASN A 178 5.76 -3.13 10.16
N PHE A 179 7.00 -3.21 10.67
CA PHE A 179 8.02 -4.07 10.09
C PHE A 179 7.65 -5.55 10.15
N LEU A 180 7.13 -6.03 11.28
CA LEU A 180 6.68 -7.41 11.41
C LEU A 180 5.55 -7.73 10.42
N PHE A 181 4.60 -6.83 10.22
CA PHE A 181 3.57 -7.02 9.19
C PHE A 181 4.15 -7.09 7.78
N LEU A 182 5.07 -6.20 7.43
CA LEU A 182 5.77 -6.26 6.14
C LEU A 182 6.48 -7.61 5.96
N PHE A 183 7.23 -8.03 6.97
CA PHE A 183 7.99 -9.28 6.97
C PHE A 183 7.08 -10.51 6.85
N ILE A 184 6.01 -10.59 7.66
CA ILE A 184 5.03 -11.68 7.61
C ILE A 184 4.39 -11.75 6.23
N ASN A 185 3.95 -10.61 5.67
CA ASN A 185 3.29 -10.57 4.39
C ASN A 185 4.20 -11.01 3.24
N LEU A 186 5.47 -10.64 3.24
CA LEU A 186 6.45 -11.17 2.27
C LEU A 186 6.65 -12.69 2.43
N PHE A 187 6.72 -13.15 3.68
CA PHE A 187 6.93 -14.57 3.98
C PHE A 187 5.74 -15.44 3.57
N LEU A 188 4.51 -14.89 3.53
CA LEU A 188 3.31 -15.61 3.09
C LEU A 188 3.47 -16.24 1.71
N GLY A 189 4.11 -15.55 0.77
CA GLY A 189 4.37 -16.08 -0.57
C GLY A 189 5.19 -17.36 -0.53
N ILE A 190 6.21 -17.42 0.33
CA ILE A 190 7.06 -18.60 0.54
C ILE A 190 6.25 -19.72 1.21
N ILE A 191 5.44 -19.39 2.22
CA ILE A 191 4.56 -20.36 2.88
C ILE A 191 3.60 -21.00 1.87
N ILE A 192 2.93 -20.19 1.06
CA ILE A 192 2.00 -20.66 0.02
C ILE A 192 2.72 -21.56 -0.98
N PHE A 193 3.89 -21.13 -1.47
CA PHE A 193 4.69 -21.92 -2.41
C PHE A 193 5.03 -23.32 -1.88
N HIS A 194 5.39 -23.45 -0.61
CA HIS A 194 5.79 -24.74 -0.03
C HIS A 194 4.60 -25.59 0.42
N ASN A 195 3.51 -25.00 0.89
CA ASN A 195 2.38 -25.73 1.44
C ASN A 195 1.28 -26.11 0.43
N LEU A 196 1.28 -25.55 -0.76
CA LEU A 196 0.41 -25.98 -1.85
C LEU A 196 0.98 -27.26 -2.49
N CYS A 197 0.40 -28.43 -2.19
CA CYS A 197 0.95 -29.71 -2.66
C CYS A 197 0.42 -30.15 -4.03
N ASN A 198 -0.78 -29.71 -4.43
CA ASN A 198 -1.46 -30.17 -5.64
C ASN A 198 -2.40 -29.12 -6.24
N PHE A 199 -2.88 -29.37 -7.46
CA PHE A 199 -3.79 -28.46 -8.17
C PHE A 199 -5.14 -28.25 -7.48
N ASN A 200 -5.63 -29.21 -6.72
CA ASN A 200 -6.87 -29.06 -5.96
C ASN A 200 -6.71 -28.01 -4.86
N ASN A 201 -5.61 -28.03 -4.13
CA ASN A 201 -5.32 -27.03 -3.11
C ASN A 201 -5.19 -25.63 -3.73
N VAL A 202 -4.56 -25.52 -4.91
CA VAL A 202 -4.49 -24.25 -5.67
C VAL A 202 -5.89 -23.76 -6.04
N LYS A 203 -6.73 -24.66 -6.57
CA LYS A 203 -8.12 -24.33 -6.95
C LYS A 203 -8.91 -23.85 -5.74
N VAL A 204 -8.81 -24.54 -4.60
CA VAL A 204 -9.50 -24.17 -3.36
C VAL A 204 -9.03 -22.78 -2.87
N PHE A 205 -7.72 -22.52 -2.88
CA PHE A 205 -7.18 -21.23 -2.48
C PHE A 205 -7.72 -20.08 -3.37
N LEU A 206 -7.70 -20.25 -4.68
CA LEU A 206 -8.24 -19.26 -5.62
C LEU A 206 -9.73 -18.98 -5.36
N TRP A 207 -10.52 -20.01 -5.13
CA TRP A 207 -11.95 -19.85 -4.81
C TRP A 207 -12.17 -19.10 -3.50
N ILE A 208 -11.36 -19.36 -2.48
CA ILE A 208 -11.45 -18.63 -1.21
C ILE A 208 -11.16 -17.14 -1.41
N VAL A 209 -10.12 -16.80 -2.17
CA VAL A 209 -9.80 -15.40 -2.50
C VAL A 209 -10.97 -14.74 -3.25
N ILE A 210 -11.54 -15.42 -4.25
CA ILE A 210 -12.65 -14.90 -5.05
C ILE A 210 -13.90 -14.66 -4.19
N ILE A 211 -14.28 -15.65 -3.38
CA ILE A 211 -15.47 -15.57 -2.51
C ILE A 211 -15.29 -14.47 -1.46
N ASN A 212 -14.11 -14.42 -0.82
CA ASN A 212 -13.80 -13.38 0.16
C ASN A 212 -13.91 -11.97 -0.47
N THR A 213 -13.32 -11.78 -1.66
CA THR A 213 -13.41 -10.51 -2.37
C THR A 213 -14.84 -10.17 -2.79
N PHE A 214 -15.61 -11.18 -3.21
CA PHE A 214 -17.03 -11.01 -3.57
C PHE A 214 -17.83 -10.48 -2.38
N ILE A 215 -17.64 -11.05 -1.20
CA ILE A 215 -18.31 -10.59 0.03
C ILE A 215 -17.88 -9.15 0.38
N LEU A 216 -16.58 -8.85 0.29
CA LEU A 216 -16.06 -7.49 0.51
C LEU A 216 -16.62 -6.47 -0.49
N CYS A 217 -16.86 -6.87 -1.75
CA CYS A 217 -17.54 -6.05 -2.74
C CYS A 217 -18.97 -5.68 -2.30
N ILE A 218 -19.74 -6.68 -1.84
CA ILE A 218 -21.10 -6.47 -1.36
C ILE A 218 -21.11 -5.53 -0.17
N VAL A 219 -20.22 -5.75 0.81
CA VAL A 219 -20.09 -4.88 1.98
C VAL A 219 -19.75 -3.45 1.58
N GLY A 220 -18.79 -3.26 0.67
CA GLY A 220 -18.41 -1.93 0.21
C GLY A 220 -19.54 -1.20 -0.52
N LEU A 221 -20.32 -1.90 -1.34
CA LEU A 221 -21.50 -1.31 -2.00
C LEU A 221 -22.60 -1.00 -0.97
N TYR A 222 -22.87 -1.91 -0.04
CA TYR A 222 -23.84 -1.68 1.03
C TYR A 222 -23.49 -0.41 1.82
N GLN A 223 -22.26 -0.29 2.31
CA GLN A 223 -21.79 0.90 3.01
C GLN A 223 -21.93 2.16 2.16
N LYS A 224 -21.57 2.08 0.87
CA LYS A 224 -21.66 3.22 -0.03
C LYS A 224 -23.08 3.75 -0.22
N PHE A 225 -24.08 2.85 -0.25
CA PHE A 225 -25.48 3.23 -0.52
C PHE A 225 -26.30 3.48 0.74
N THR A 226 -25.84 3.07 1.92
CA THR A 226 -26.58 3.22 3.18
C THR A 226 -26.03 4.32 4.10
N GLN A 227 -24.77 4.71 3.93
CA GLN A 227 -24.15 5.74 4.77
C GLN A 227 -24.27 7.12 4.14
N GLU A 228 -24.73 8.09 4.90
CA GLU A 228 -24.71 9.51 4.52
C GLU A 228 -23.27 10.04 4.65
N TRP A 229 -22.73 10.49 3.53
CA TRP A 229 -21.32 10.93 3.44
C TRP A 229 -21.09 12.34 4.02
N SER A 230 -22.12 12.97 4.54
CA SER A 230 -22.07 14.25 5.26
C SER A 230 -21.60 14.11 6.70
N ASP A 231 -21.57 12.87 7.23
CA ASP A 231 -21.16 12.64 8.60
C ASP A 231 -19.63 12.72 8.72
N ASP A 232 -19.16 13.54 9.64
CA ASP A 232 -17.73 13.67 9.94
C ASP A 232 -17.14 12.42 10.59
N TYR A 233 -17.99 11.51 11.07
CA TYR A 233 -17.63 10.27 11.76
C TYR A 233 -18.28 9.07 11.08
N LEU A 234 -17.61 8.52 10.06
CA LEU A 234 -18.03 7.26 9.46
C LEU A 234 -17.21 6.10 10.02
N GLU A 235 -17.89 4.98 10.26
CA GLU A 235 -17.29 3.78 10.80
C GLU A 235 -17.18 2.68 9.75
N ILE A 236 -16.00 2.09 9.64
CA ILE A 236 -15.77 0.89 8.85
C ILE A 236 -16.36 -0.28 9.61
N LEU A 237 -17.37 -0.95 9.01
CA LEU A 237 -18.12 -2.07 9.61
C LEU A 237 -18.83 -1.72 10.94
N GLY A 238 -19.02 -0.43 11.28
CA GLY A 238 -19.58 -0.02 12.58
C GLY A 238 -18.64 -0.30 13.77
N ILE A 239 -17.34 -0.46 13.53
CA ILE A 239 -16.36 -0.85 14.57
C ILE A 239 -15.16 0.10 14.59
N TRP A 240 -14.66 0.50 13.43
CA TRP A 240 -13.43 1.29 13.33
C TRP A 240 -13.69 2.63 12.67
N ASN A 241 -13.21 3.70 13.28
CA ASN A 241 -13.26 5.03 12.67
C ASN A 241 -12.56 5.04 11.31
N ALA A 242 -13.22 5.60 10.30
CA ALA A 242 -12.60 5.89 9.01
C ALA A 242 -11.72 7.13 9.18
N PRO A 243 -10.40 7.07 8.91
CA PRO A 243 -9.50 8.22 9.06
C PRO A 243 -9.95 9.42 8.24
N GLU A 244 -10.44 9.14 7.02
CA GLU A 244 -11.05 10.11 6.13
C GLU A 244 -12.30 9.47 5.48
N PRO A 245 -13.51 9.88 5.88
CA PRO A 245 -14.77 9.29 5.41
C PRO A 245 -14.93 9.25 3.90
N ARG A 246 -14.36 10.24 3.19
CA ARG A 246 -14.44 10.34 1.73
C ARG A 246 -13.58 9.33 0.97
N TYR A 247 -12.61 8.69 1.63
CA TYR A 247 -11.59 7.87 0.97
C TYR A 247 -11.67 6.39 1.28
N TYR A 248 -12.42 5.94 2.29
CA TYR A 248 -12.54 4.52 2.57
C TYR A 248 -13.50 3.79 1.61
N PHE A 249 -13.30 2.51 1.44
CA PHE A 249 -14.20 1.61 0.72
C PHE A 249 -14.12 0.20 1.32
N SER A 250 -15.28 -0.41 1.62
CA SER A 250 -15.37 -1.70 2.30
C SER A 250 -14.57 -1.66 3.62
N THR A 251 -13.64 -2.58 3.84
CA THR A 251 -12.77 -2.62 5.02
C THR A 251 -11.48 -1.80 4.85
N PHE A 252 -11.25 -1.22 3.67
CA PHE A 252 -10.03 -0.48 3.33
C PHE A 252 -10.18 1.00 3.69
N THR A 253 -9.23 1.53 4.42
CA THR A 253 -9.18 2.94 4.81
C THR A 253 -8.96 3.88 3.62
N TYR A 254 -8.46 3.35 2.51
CA TYR A 254 -8.15 4.15 1.33
C TYR A 254 -8.63 3.47 0.04
N LYS A 255 -9.45 4.17 -0.74
CA LYS A 255 -10.11 3.67 -1.96
C LYS A 255 -9.16 3.13 -3.03
N ASN A 256 -7.96 3.70 -3.13
CA ASN A 256 -6.97 3.23 -4.11
C ASN A 256 -6.40 1.87 -3.70
N HIS A 257 -6.25 1.61 -2.40
CA HIS A 257 -5.80 0.31 -1.88
C HIS A 257 -6.86 -0.77 -2.09
N TRP A 258 -8.16 -0.43 -1.90
CA TRP A 258 -9.25 -1.32 -2.33
C TRP A 258 -9.11 -1.70 -3.80
N SER A 259 -8.89 -0.70 -4.68
CA SER A 259 -8.74 -0.93 -6.11
C SER A 259 -7.55 -1.85 -6.43
N ALA A 260 -6.40 -1.65 -5.80
CA ALA A 260 -5.23 -2.51 -5.96
C ALA A 260 -5.51 -3.96 -5.52
N PHE A 261 -6.21 -4.15 -4.39
CA PHE A 261 -6.65 -5.46 -3.90
C PHE A 261 -7.63 -6.13 -4.86
N ALA A 262 -8.64 -5.39 -5.35
CA ALA A 262 -9.62 -5.89 -6.31
C ALA A 262 -8.97 -6.32 -7.64
N LEU A 263 -7.95 -5.59 -8.13
CA LEU A 263 -7.22 -5.93 -9.35
C LEU A 263 -6.42 -7.22 -9.21
N LEU A 264 -5.78 -7.46 -8.06
CA LEU A 264 -5.13 -8.74 -7.75
C LEU A 264 -6.15 -9.89 -7.72
N SER A 265 -7.28 -9.68 -7.05
CA SER A 265 -8.37 -10.67 -6.99
C SER A 265 -8.99 -10.94 -8.36
N LEU A 266 -9.06 -9.91 -9.21
CA LEU A 266 -9.53 -10.03 -10.59
C LEU A 266 -8.62 -10.95 -11.41
N SER A 267 -7.29 -10.91 -11.21
CA SER A 267 -6.35 -11.84 -11.85
C SER A 267 -6.60 -13.31 -11.46
N CYS A 268 -6.92 -13.55 -10.19
CA CYS A 268 -7.32 -14.88 -9.71
C CYS A 268 -8.63 -15.34 -10.39
N THR A 269 -9.58 -14.43 -10.52
CA THR A 269 -10.89 -14.69 -11.14
C THR A 269 -10.75 -15.00 -12.63
N PHE A 270 -9.94 -14.24 -13.38
CA PHE A 270 -9.64 -14.54 -14.79
C PHE A 270 -8.88 -15.86 -14.96
N SER A 271 -8.05 -16.24 -14.01
CA SER A 271 -7.35 -17.54 -14.01
C SER A 271 -8.32 -18.72 -13.88
N ILE A 272 -9.32 -18.60 -13.02
CA ILE A 272 -10.40 -19.61 -12.90
C ILE A 272 -11.33 -19.55 -14.11
N LEU A 273 -11.69 -18.37 -14.61
CA LEU A 273 -12.49 -18.20 -15.83
C LEU A 273 -11.85 -18.94 -17.01
N TYR A 274 -10.55 -18.72 -17.25
CA TYR A 274 -9.82 -19.39 -18.31
C TYR A 274 -9.91 -20.92 -18.21
N LYS A 275 -9.73 -21.48 -17.00
CA LYS A 275 -9.88 -22.93 -16.77
C LYS A 275 -11.29 -23.42 -17.04
N GLN A 276 -12.31 -22.69 -16.62
CA GLN A 276 -13.69 -23.07 -16.86
C GLN A 276 -14.05 -23.01 -18.34
N LEU A 277 -13.56 -22.03 -19.08
CA LEU A 277 -13.74 -21.93 -20.53
C LEU A 277 -13.18 -23.13 -21.28
N ILE A 278 -12.05 -23.70 -20.81
CA ILE A 278 -11.47 -24.92 -21.41
C ILE A 278 -12.32 -26.14 -21.11
N VAL A 279 -12.84 -26.27 -19.86
CA VAL A 279 -13.59 -27.46 -19.41
C VAL A 279 -15.00 -27.48 -19.98
N THR A 280 -15.67 -26.33 -20.10
CA THR A 280 -17.10 -26.22 -20.47
C THR A 280 -17.32 -25.98 -21.97
N ARG A 281 -16.48 -26.58 -22.83
CA ARG A 281 -16.45 -26.34 -24.30
C ARG A 281 -17.82 -26.26 -24.96
N ASP A 282 -18.77 -27.09 -24.56
CA ASP A 282 -20.07 -27.24 -25.24
C ASP A 282 -21.28 -26.68 -24.48
N TYR A 283 -21.14 -26.35 -23.18
CA TYR A 283 -22.27 -26.00 -22.31
C TYR A 283 -22.08 -24.68 -21.54
N MET A 284 -21.39 -23.70 -22.12
CA MET A 284 -20.98 -22.48 -21.41
C MET A 284 -22.13 -21.74 -20.70
N ILE A 285 -23.28 -21.59 -21.34
CA ILE A 285 -24.41 -20.77 -20.82
C ILE A 285 -25.17 -21.51 -19.70
N LYS A 286 -25.03 -22.82 -19.60
CA LYS A 286 -25.75 -23.66 -18.61
C LYS A 286 -24.93 -23.92 -17.34
N SER A 287 -23.68 -23.40 -17.24
CA SER A 287 -22.84 -23.63 -16.06
C SER A 287 -23.10 -22.56 -14.99
N PRO A 288 -23.69 -22.89 -13.83
CA PRO A 288 -23.89 -21.93 -12.74
C PRO A 288 -22.57 -21.37 -12.19
N ILE A 289 -21.49 -22.15 -12.28
CA ILE A 289 -20.14 -21.72 -11.87
C ILE A 289 -19.62 -20.60 -12.77
N LEU A 290 -19.84 -20.71 -14.08
CA LEU A 290 -19.41 -19.68 -15.02
C LEU A 290 -20.20 -18.38 -14.80
N LEU A 291 -21.51 -18.48 -14.58
CA LEU A 291 -22.37 -17.34 -14.24
C LEU A 291 -21.87 -16.63 -12.97
N PHE A 292 -21.55 -17.39 -11.92
CA PHE A 292 -21.01 -16.85 -10.67
C PHE A 292 -19.66 -16.12 -10.89
N ILE A 293 -18.77 -16.67 -11.73
CA ILE A 293 -17.49 -16.03 -12.05
C ILE A 293 -17.72 -14.71 -12.80
N ILE A 294 -18.61 -14.69 -13.79
CA ILE A 294 -18.93 -13.48 -14.57
C ILE A 294 -19.55 -12.41 -13.65
N LEU A 295 -20.49 -12.80 -12.79
CA LEU A 295 -21.07 -11.90 -11.80
C LEU A 295 -20.01 -11.33 -10.85
N GLY A 296 -19.06 -12.17 -10.40
CA GLY A 296 -17.93 -11.74 -9.58
C GLY A 296 -17.04 -10.72 -10.29
N ILE A 297 -16.74 -10.91 -11.57
CA ILE A 297 -15.96 -9.95 -12.37
C ILE A 297 -16.70 -8.61 -12.47
N ILE A 298 -18.00 -8.65 -12.82
CA ILE A 298 -18.83 -7.44 -12.93
C ILE A 298 -18.86 -6.71 -11.59
N LEU A 299 -19.04 -7.43 -10.48
CA LEU A 299 -19.10 -6.84 -9.15
C LEU A 299 -17.76 -6.21 -8.74
N MET A 300 -16.63 -6.87 -8.98
CA MET A 300 -15.30 -6.32 -8.71
C MET A 300 -15.05 -5.05 -9.52
N ILE A 301 -15.36 -5.06 -10.81
CA ILE A 301 -15.23 -3.88 -11.69
C ILE A 301 -16.12 -2.73 -11.18
N SER A 302 -17.37 -3.03 -10.85
CA SER A 302 -18.32 -2.04 -10.30
C SER A 302 -17.77 -1.38 -9.04
N THR A 303 -17.22 -2.17 -8.11
CA THR A 303 -16.68 -1.62 -6.86
C THR A 303 -15.44 -0.77 -7.06
N VAL A 304 -14.56 -1.09 -8.02
CA VAL A 304 -13.44 -0.22 -8.40
C VAL A 304 -13.95 1.12 -8.92
N ILE A 305 -15.00 1.11 -9.74
CA ILE A 305 -15.60 2.34 -10.27
C ILE A 305 -16.27 3.13 -9.13
N PHE A 306 -17.14 2.49 -8.33
CA PHE A 306 -17.85 3.13 -7.22
C PHE A 306 -16.95 3.61 -6.08
N SER A 307 -15.74 3.06 -5.94
CA SER A 307 -14.74 3.58 -5.01
C SER A 307 -14.26 4.99 -5.37
N GLY A 308 -14.41 5.39 -6.64
CA GLY A 308 -13.95 6.69 -7.14
C GLY A 308 -12.41 6.80 -7.25
N SER A 309 -11.70 5.67 -7.37
CA SER A 309 -10.26 5.64 -7.60
C SER A 309 -9.94 5.84 -9.08
N ARG A 310 -9.41 7.00 -9.46
CA ARG A 310 -9.04 7.31 -10.87
C ARG A 310 -7.98 6.34 -11.42
N SER A 311 -6.92 6.13 -10.66
CA SER A 311 -5.86 5.15 -10.99
C SER A 311 -6.43 3.73 -11.04
N GLY A 312 -7.30 3.37 -10.09
CA GLY A 312 -7.97 2.07 -10.05
C GLY A 312 -8.79 1.80 -11.33
N ILE A 313 -9.57 2.77 -11.81
CA ILE A 313 -10.36 2.64 -13.04
C ILE A 313 -9.47 2.43 -14.26
N LEU A 314 -8.39 3.22 -14.39
CA LEU A 314 -7.44 3.10 -15.50
C LEU A 314 -6.76 1.73 -15.53
N PHE A 315 -6.23 1.29 -14.39
CA PHE A 315 -5.59 -0.03 -14.27
C PHE A 315 -6.58 -1.18 -14.42
N CYS A 316 -7.84 -1.01 -14.01
CA CYS A 316 -8.90 -1.99 -14.22
C CYS A 316 -9.19 -2.19 -15.71
N ALA A 317 -9.39 -1.11 -16.45
CA ALA A 317 -9.62 -1.16 -17.89
C ALA A 317 -8.43 -1.80 -18.62
N SER A 318 -7.20 -1.39 -18.29
CA SER A 318 -5.97 -1.95 -18.87
C SER A 318 -5.83 -3.43 -18.55
N SER A 319 -6.13 -3.85 -17.31
CA SER A 319 -6.05 -5.24 -16.88
C SER A 319 -7.06 -6.12 -17.63
N ILE A 320 -8.30 -5.68 -17.76
CA ILE A 320 -9.34 -6.41 -18.50
C ILE A 320 -8.90 -6.61 -19.95
N LEU A 321 -8.36 -5.57 -20.60
CA LEU A 321 -7.85 -5.66 -21.96
C LEU A 321 -6.71 -6.69 -22.07
N LEU A 322 -5.71 -6.62 -21.19
CA LEU A 322 -4.56 -7.52 -21.19
C LEU A 322 -4.94 -8.97 -20.86
N PHE A 323 -5.83 -9.21 -19.88
CA PHE A 323 -6.33 -10.55 -19.56
C PHE A 323 -7.09 -11.14 -20.75
N SER A 324 -7.96 -10.36 -21.38
CA SER A 324 -8.72 -10.79 -22.55
C SER A 324 -7.80 -11.10 -23.74
N LEU A 325 -6.78 -10.28 -23.96
CA LEU A 325 -5.77 -10.50 -25.00
C LEU A 325 -4.98 -11.80 -24.78
N ILE A 326 -4.51 -12.07 -23.56
CA ILE A 326 -3.80 -13.32 -23.23
C ILE A 326 -4.69 -14.53 -23.49
N ILE A 327 -5.95 -14.48 -23.07
CA ILE A 327 -6.92 -15.56 -23.29
C ILE A 327 -7.16 -15.75 -24.78
N PHE A 328 -7.33 -14.67 -25.54
CA PHE A 328 -7.56 -14.72 -26.99
C PHE A 328 -6.36 -15.29 -27.76
N LEU A 329 -5.14 -14.81 -27.48
CA LEU A 329 -3.92 -15.25 -28.20
C LEU A 329 -3.61 -16.73 -27.96
N LYS A 330 -3.91 -17.25 -26.77
CA LYS A 330 -3.68 -18.67 -26.44
C LYS A 330 -4.76 -19.60 -26.98
N ASN A 331 -5.95 -19.09 -27.26
CA ASN A 331 -7.07 -19.87 -27.79
C ASN A 331 -7.04 -20.03 -29.32
N LYS A 332 -6.03 -19.52 -30.03
CA LYS A 332 -5.87 -19.76 -31.49
C LYS A 332 -5.82 -21.26 -31.89
N LYS A 333 -5.46 -22.16 -30.96
CA LYS A 333 -5.54 -23.63 -31.16
C LYS A 333 -6.96 -24.21 -30.93
N LEU A 334 -7.90 -23.42 -30.47
CA LEU A 334 -9.30 -23.78 -30.27
C LEU A 334 -10.12 -23.34 -31.50
N GLU A 335 -9.90 -24.01 -32.65
CA GLU A 335 -10.66 -23.77 -33.91
C GLU A 335 -12.17 -23.85 -33.75
N SER A 336 -12.66 -24.43 -32.64
CA SER A 336 -14.08 -24.52 -32.29
C SER A 336 -14.58 -23.40 -31.36
N PHE A 337 -13.71 -22.47 -30.93
CA PHE A 337 -14.14 -21.37 -30.05
C PHE A 337 -14.80 -20.27 -30.90
N SER A 338 -16.09 -20.43 -31.14
CA SER A 338 -16.88 -19.49 -31.95
C SER A 338 -16.67 -18.07 -31.39
N PHE A 339 -16.18 -17.15 -32.24
CA PHE A 339 -16.13 -15.71 -32.02
C PHE A 339 -17.44 -15.19 -31.37
N ARG A 340 -18.58 -15.83 -31.67
CA ARG A 340 -19.90 -15.58 -31.05
C ARG A 340 -19.91 -15.75 -29.53
N LYS A 341 -19.12 -16.70 -28.95
CA LYS A 341 -19.08 -16.96 -27.50
C LYS A 341 -18.26 -15.90 -26.75
N ILE A 342 -17.17 -15.42 -27.32
CA ILE A 342 -16.41 -14.28 -26.80
C ILE A 342 -17.25 -13.01 -26.92
N LEU A 343 -17.87 -12.81 -28.05
CA LEU A 343 -18.75 -11.68 -28.31
C LEU A 343 -19.96 -11.65 -27.35
N SER A 344 -20.53 -12.82 -26.99
CA SER A 344 -21.63 -12.87 -26.01
C SER A 344 -21.19 -12.48 -24.60
N CYS A 345 -19.96 -12.82 -24.18
CA CYS A 345 -19.42 -12.32 -22.91
C CYS A 345 -19.19 -10.79 -22.95
N PHE A 346 -18.65 -10.27 -24.06
CA PHE A 346 -18.52 -8.83 -24.26
C PHE A 346 -19.86 -8.10 -24.34
N LEU A 347 -20.87 -8.71 -24.98
CA LEU A 347 -22.22 -8.16 -25.08
C LEU A 347 -22.95 -8.07 -23.72
N VAL A 348 -22.55 -8.84 -22.73
CA VAL A 348 -23.07 -8.71 -21.35
C VAL A 348 -22.24 -7.70 -20.54
N ILE A 349 -20.92 -7.74 -20.67
CA ILE A 349 -20.01 -6.87 -19.91
C ILE A 349 -20.14 -5.41 -20.37
N LEU A 350 -20.17 -5.13 -21.69
CA LEU A 350 -20.23 -3.77 -22.22
C LEU A 350 -21.51 -3.02 -21.85
N PRO A 351 -22.73 -3.57 -21.98
CA PRO A 351 -23.94 -2.88 -21.53
C PRO A 351 -23.98 -2.69 -20.02
N THR A 352 -23.46 -3.66 -19.25
CA THR A 352 -23.39 -3.53 -17.79
C THR A 352 -22.44 -2.42 -17.39
N LEU A 353 -21.26 -2.34 -18.01
CA LEU A 353 -20.32 -1.23 -17.83
C LEU A 353 -20.93 0.11 -18.27
N PHE A 354 -21.67 0.12 -19.37
CA PHE A 354 -22.35 1.32 -19.84
C PHE A 354 -23.45 1.78 -18.88
N LEU A 355 -24.27 0.85 -18.35
CA LEU A 355 -25.30 1.16 -17.34
C LEU A 355 -24.68 1.67 -16.05
N ILE A 356 -23.58 1.06 -15.61
CA ILE A 356 -22.80 1.51 -14.45
C ILE A 356 -22.25 2.92 -14.72
N PHE A 357 -21.63 3.15 -15.87
CA PHE A 357 -21.11 4.46 -16.27
C PHE A 357 -22.21 5.51 -16.38
N TYR A 358 -23.37 5.15 -16.91
CA TYR A 358 -24.54 6.03 -16.99
C TYR A 358 -25.08 6.38 -15.60
N SER A 359 -25.16 5.40 -14.69
CA SER A 359 -25.57 5.63 -13.30
C SER A 359 -24.58 6.53 -12.56
N LEU A 360 -23.29 6.34 -12.81
CA LEU A 360 -22.22 7.15 -12.26
C LEU A 360 -22.24 8.60 -12.76
N LYS A 361 -22.69 8.84 -13.99
CA LYS A 361 -22.81 10.21 -14.54
C LYS A 361 -23.83 11.05 -13.75
N LYS A 362 -24.74 10.42 -13.00
CA LYS A 362 -25.69 11.06 -12.10
C LYS A 362 -25.13 11.25 -10.67
N ASP A 363 -24.09 10.53 -10.30
CA ASP A 363 -23.46 10.62 -8.97
C ASP A 363 -22.64 11.92 -8.88
N GLU A 364 -22.96 12.78 -7.91
CA GLU A 364 -22.26 14.06 -7.69
C GLU A 364 -20.76 13.89 -7.45
N LYS A 365 -20.34 12.82 -6.80
CA LYS A 365 -18.91 12.51 -6.56
C LYS A 365 -18.17 12.17 -7.83
N VAL A 366 -18.80 11.49 -8.77
CA VAL A 366 -18.18 11.20 -10.08
C VAL A 366 -18.10 12.49 -10.89
N LYS A 367 -19.11 13.38 -10.81
CA LYS A 367 -19.03 14.71 -11.42
C LYS A 367 -17.88 15.52 -10.81
N GLU A 368 -17.76 15.55 -9.49
CA GLU A 368 -16.67 16.20 -8.79
C GLU A 368 -15.30 15.62 -9.19
N MET A 369 -15.18 14.29 -9.28
CA MET A 369 -13.96 13.62 -9.74
C MET A 369 -13.59 14.03 -11.17
N LEU A 370 -14.55 14.10 -12.08
CA LEU A 370 -14.33 14.53 -13.47
C LEU A 370 -13.96 16.01 -13.54
N THR A 371 -14.66 16.85 -12.79
CA THR A 371 -14.38 18.30 -12.71
C THR A 371 -12.96 18.53 -12.17
N ASN A 372 -12.61 17.89 -11.06
CA ASN A 372 -11.27 17.97 -10.48
C ASN A 372 -10.18 17.45 -11.44
N SER A 373 -10.50 16.46 -12.27
CA SER A 373 -9.56 15.96 -13.29
C SER A 373 -9.34 16.98 -14.40
N ASN A 374 -10.41 17.64 -14.86
CA ASN A 374 -10.31 18.70 -15.86
C ASN A 374 -9.57 19.92 -15.31
N THR A 375 -9.84 20.32 -14.06
CA THR A 375 -9.14 21.43 -13.41
C THR A 375 -7.64 21.13 -13.29
N GLN A 376 -7.25 19.91 -12.89
CA GLN A 376 -5.85 19.50 -12.83
C GLN A 376 -5.19 19.46 -14.21
N TRP A 377 -5.93 19.03 -15.24
CA TRP A 377 -5.43 19.01 -16.61
C TRP A 377 -5.19 20.43 -17.15
N ASN A 378 -6.12 21.34 -16.91
CA ASN A 378 -5.98 22.74 -17.31
C ASN A 378 -4.81 23.41 -16.57
N ALA A 379 -4.67 23.18 -15.26
CA ALA A 379 -3.54 23.67 -14.48
C ALA A 379 -2.20 23.13 -15.00
N TYR A 380 -2.14 21.86 -15.43
CA TYR A 380 -0.95 21.28 -16.05
C TYR A 380 -0.62 21.96 -17.38
N GLN A 381 -1.62 22.25 -18.22
CA GLN A 381 -1.42 23.01 -19.47
C GLN A 381 -0.91 24.45 -19.21
N GLU A 382 -1.27 25.04 -18.07
CA GLU A 382 -0.79 26.34 -17.60
C GLU A 382 0.61 26.27 -16.96
N GLY A 383 1.27 25.11 -16.99
CA GLY A 383 2.61 24.91 -16.43
C GLY A 383 2.63 24.62 -14.91
N LYS A 384 1.48 24.33 -14.30
CA LYS A 384 1.38 23.94 -12.90
C LYS A 384 1.27 22.41 -12.78
N PRO A 385 2.35 21.69 -12.45
CA PRO A 385 2.29 20.25 -12.30
C PRO A 385 1.41 19.83 -11.11
N PRO A 386 0.83 18.63 -11.15
CA PRO A 386 0.07 18.08 -10.02
C PRO A 386 0.89 18.03 -8.73
N LEU A 387 0.24 18.19 -7.57
CA LEU A 387 0.90 18.18 -6.25
C LEU A 387 1.79 16.94 -6.04
N ARG A 388 1.42 15.79 -6.58
CA ARG A 388 2.22 14.55 -6.51
C ARG A 388 3.61 14.69 -7.13
N TRP A 389 3.76 15.52 -8.14
CA TRP A 389 5.06 15.75 -8.77
C TRP A 389 6.03 16.42 -7.81
N TYR A 390 5.58 17.44 -7.10
CA TYR A 390 6.38 18.08 -6.06
C TYR A 390 6.70 17.14 -4.90
N LEU A 391 5.74 16.29 -4.50
CA LEU A 391 5.99 15.24 -3.50
C LEU A 391 7.10 14.28 -3.93
N TRP A 392 7.14 13.91 -5.21
CA TRP A 392 8.17 13.01 -5.75
C TRP A 392 9.52 13.71 -5.87
N GLU A 393 9.55 14.98 -6.22
CA GLU A 393 10.76 15.81 -6.25
C GLU A 393 11.35 15.95 -4.83
N ASP A 394 10.53 16.28 -3.85
CA ASP A 394 10.93 16.34 -2.44
C ASP A 394 11.47 14.98 -1.95
N ALA A 395 10.76 13.89 -2.25
CA ALA A 395 11.20 12.54 -1.91
C ALA A 395 12.51 12.15 -2.62
N TYR A 396 12.70 12.56 -3.87
CA TYR A 396 13.97 12.36 -4.58
C TYR A 396 15.11 13.14 -3.91
N ASN A 397 14.87 14.37 -3.48
CA ASN A 397 15.86 15.16 -2.71
C ASN A 397 16.20 14.47 -1.38
N MET A 398 15.21 13.83 -0.73
CA MET A 398 15.42 13.01 0.44
C MET A 398 16.31 11.79 0.13
N VAL A 399 16.05 11.07 -0.97
CA VAL A 399 16.88 9.94 -1.43
C VAL A 399 18.34 10.34 -1.62
N GLN A 400 18.60 11.49 -2.25
CA GLN A 400 19.97 11.94 -2.53
C GLN A 400 20.80 12.15 -1.26
N LYS A 401 20.18 12.45 -0.12
CA LYS A 401 20.91 12.66 1.15
C LYS A 401 21.38 11.36 1.79
N GLU A 402 20.65 10.26 1.59
CA GLU A 402 20.97 8.95 2.18
C GLU A 402 20.77 7.84 1.11
N LEU A 403 21.45 7.99 -0.02
CA LEU A 403 21.23 7.17 -1.23
C LEU A 403 21.45 5.67 -1.01
N ILE A 404 22.49 5.29 -0.25
CA ILE A 404 22.93 3.89 -0.13
C ILE A 404 22.12 3.13 0.91
N LEU A 405 22.01 3.67 2.12
CA LEU A 405 21.41 2.99 3.28
C LEU A 405 19.98 3.44 3.59
N GLY A 406 19.56 4.59 3.02
CA GLY A 406 18.26 5.18 3.28
C GLY A 406 18.15 5.84 4.67
N HIS A 407 16.97 6.38 4.93
CA HIS A 407 16.66 7.06 6.20
C HIS A 407 16.18 6.10 7.29
N GLY A 408 15.96 4.84 6.96
CA GLY A 408 15.44 3.79 7.84
C GLY A 408 13.98 3.44 7.53
N TYR A 409 13.61 2.22 7.90
CA TYR A 409 12.25 1.73 7.69
C TYR A 409 11.22 2.62 8.39
N TYR A 410 10.16 2.94 7.68
CA TYR A 410 9.06 3.81 8.13
C TYR A 410 9.51 5.23 8.55
N ALA A 411 10.68 5.68 8.08
CA ALA A 411 11.20 7.01 8.40
C ALA A 411 10.57 8.12 7.55
N PHE A 412 9.84 7.78 6.47
CA PHE A 412 9.29 8.78 5.56
C PHE A 412 8.41 9.81 6.28
N PRO A 413 7.38 9.45 7.07
CA PRO A 413 6.50 10.42 7.72
C PRO A 413 7.22 11.38 8.67
N SER A 414 8.27 10.89 9.36
CA SER A 414 9.01 11.67 10.35
C SER A 414 10.10 12.56 9.73
N THR A 415 10.70 12.11 8.62
CA THR A 415 11.87 12.78 8.02
C THR A 415 11.49 13.67 6.83
N TYR A 416 10.42 13.32 6.09
CA TYR A 416 9.96 14.06 4.92
C TYR A 416 9.72 15.56 5.18
N PRO A 417 9.16 16.01 6.31
CA PRO A 417 8.95 17.43 6.58
C PRO A 417 10.24 18.28 6.50
N LYS A 418 11.41 17.66 6.71
CA LYS A 418 12.72 18.33 6.54
C LYS A 418 13.01 18.71 5.08
N PHE A 419 12.45 17.96 4.13
CA PHE A 419 12.68 18.11 2.68
C PHE A 419 11.49 18.74 1.96
N GLN A 420 10.37 18.92 2.65
CA GLN A 420 9.12 19.37 2.08
C GLN A 420 9.24 20.78 1.48
N SER A 421 8.94 20.90 0.19
CA SER A 421 8.97 22.16 -0.56
C SER A 421 7.88 23.14 -0.09
N LEU A 422 8.13 24.42 -0.32
CA LEU A 422 7.18 25.49 0.00
C LEU A 422 5.82 25.28 -0.68
N VAL A 423 5.84 24.84 -1.94
CA VAL A 423 4.62 24.59 -2.73
C VAL A 423 3.74 23.53 -2.04
N VAL A 424 4.32 22.42 -1.59
CA VAL A 424 3.58 21.36 -0.90
C VAL A 424 3.02 21.86 0.43
N ARG A 425 3.78 22.67 1.19
CA ARG A 425 3.32 23.26 2.44
C ARG A 425 2.13 24.20 2.23
N GLN A 426 2.22 25.07 1.24
CA GLN A 426 1.16 26.05 0.93
C GLN A 426 -0.11 25.36 0.42
N GLU A 427 -0.01 24.44 -0.52
CA GLU A 427 -1.17 23.69 -1.03
C GLU A 427 -1.90 22.87 0.05
N ARG A 428 -1.16 22.35 1.01
CA ARG A 428 -1.77 21.61 2.12
C ARG A 428 -2.30 22.49 3.25
N ALA A 429 -1.87 23.74 3.34
CA ALA A 429 -2.41 24.73 4.26
C ALA A 429 -3.74 25.34 3.78
N ILE A 430 -4.05 25.25 2.48
CA ILE A 430 -5.29 25.76 1.90
C ILE A 430 -6.49 25.01 2.52
N GLY A 431 -7.40 25.75 3.12
CA GLY A 431 -8.60 25.22 3.79
C GLY A 431 -8.46 24.96 5.27
N LEU A 432 -7.29 25.16 5.87
CA LEU A 432 -7.07 25.03 7.31
C LEU A 432 -7.25 26.36 8.06
N GLU A 433 -7.21 27.48 7.35
CA GLU A 433 -7.34 28.83 7.94
C GLU A 433 -8.70 29.09 8.61
N SER A 434 -9.72 28.29 8.31
CA SER A 434 -11.06 28.42 8.88
C SER A 434 -11.35 27.48 10.06
N ALA A 435 -10.47 26.55 10.35
CA ALA A 435 -10.67 25.59 11.44
C ALA A 435 -9.89 26.04 12.69
N HIS A 436 -10.60 26.14 13.82
CA HIS A 436 -10.00 26.38 15.15
C HIS A 436 -9.02 25.26 15.60
N ASN A 437 -8.63 24.36 14.70
CA ASN A 437 -7.73 23.26 14.97
C ASN A 437 -6.50 23.38 14.08
N PRO A 438 -5.31 23.67 14.61
CA PRO A 438 -4.07 23.76 13.85
C PRO A 438 -3.57 22.35 13.43
N TYR A 439 -4.44 21.56 12.79
CA TYR A 439 -4.05 20.28 12.22
C TYR A 439 -3.21 20.54 10.97
N ILE A 440 -1.91 20.37 11.13
CA ILE A 440 -0.99 20.39 9.98
C ILE A 440 -1.06 19.01 9.34
N PRO A 441 -1.60 18.85 8.14
CA PRO A 441 -1.63 17.56 7.47
C PRO A 441 -0.21 17.17 7.10
N LEU A 442 0.41 16.36 7.93
CA LEU A 442 1.70 15.75 7.63
C LEU A 442 1.53 14.79 6.45
N VAL A 443 2.50 14.80 5.54
CA VAL A 443 2.54 13.86 4.43
C VAL A 443 3.04 12.53 4.96
N ALA A 444 2.15 11.56 5.11
CA ALA A 444 2.50 10.23 5.60
C ALA A 444 3.19 9.35 4.55
N HIS A 445 2.91 9.57 3.26
CA HIS A 445 3.41 8.74 2.16
C HIS A 445 3.74 9.56 0.91
N ALA A 446 4.73 9.11 0.14
CA ALA A 446 5.14 9.73 -1.12
C ALA A 446 4.12 9.54 -2.27
N HIS A 447 3.06 8.74 -2.09
CA HIS A 447 2.19 8.24 -3.16
C HIS A 447 2.98 7.58 -4.31
N ASN A 448 4.06 6.91 -3.97
CA ASN A 448 4.90 6.11 -4.84
C ASN A 448 5.72 5.16 -3.94
N ASP A 449 5.27 3.91 -3.83
CA ASP A 449 5.92 2.91 -2.98
C ASP A 449 7.39 2.68 -3.34
N ILE A 450 7.72 2.70 -4.63
CA ILE A 450 9.10 2.44 -5.08
C ILE A 450 10.04 3.54 -4.58
N LEU A 451 9.62 4.79 -4.74
CA LEU A 451 10.40 5.93 -4.28
C LEU A 451 10.50 5.95 -2.75
N GLU A 452 9.40 5.62 -2.05
CA GLU A 452 9.35 5.55 -0.60
C GLU A 452 10.24 4.41 -0.07
N PHE A 453 10.26 3.23 -0.72
CA PHE A 453 11.20 2.16 -0.37
C PHE A 453 12.66 2.59 -0.55
N ILE A 454 12.99 3.32 -1.61
CA ILE A 454 14.35 3.83 -1.80
C ILE A 454 14.68 4.87 -0.73
N CYS A 455 13.75 5.76 -0.36
CA CYS A 455 13.94 6.69 0.76
C CYS A 455 14.27 5.97 2.07
N GLU A 456 13.56 4.87 2.35
CA GLU A 456 13.66 4.17 3.62
C GLU A 456 14.82 3.16 3.68
N TRP A 457 14.97 2.34 2.64
CA TRP A 457 15.93 1.22 2.61
C TRP A 457 17.21 1.55 1.85
N GLY A 458 17.25 2.69 1.16
CA GLY A 458 18.30 3.05 0.23
C GLY A 458 18.32 2.15 -1.00
N LEU A 459 19.26 2.41 -1.91
CA LEU A 459 19.46 1.55 -3.07
C LEU A 459 19.90 0.14 -2.67
N LEU A 460 20.79 0.04 -1.68
CA LEU A 460 21.34 -1.26 -1.27
C LEU A 460 20.26 -2.18 -0.69
N GLY A 461 19.45 -1.69 0.26
CA GLY A 461 18.36 -2.48 0.84
C GLY A 461 17.29 -2.81 -0.20
N THR A 462 16.86 -1.84 -1.02
CA THR A 462 15.87 -2.05 -2.08
C THR A 462 16.34 -3.12 -3.08
N PHE A 463 17.62 -3.07 -3.47
CA PHE A 463 18.21 -4.03 -4.40
C PHE A 463 18.31 -5.43 -3.78
N CYS A 464 18.76 -5.54 -2.55
CA CYS A 464 18.94 -6.84 -1.89
C CYS A 464 17.61 -7.53 -1.54
N PHE A 465 16.58 -6.76 -1.16
CA PHE A 465 15.36 -7.35 -0.60
C PHE A 465 14.23 -7.53 -1.63
N PHE A 466 14.06 -6.61 -2.57
CA PHE A 466 12.91 -6.63 -3.49
C PHE A 466 13.28 -7.09 -4.90
N ILE A 467 14.41 -6.69 -5.45
CA ILE A 467 14.80 -7.02 -6.82
C ILE A 467 14.89 -8.53 -7.06
N PRO A 468 15.44 -9.39 -6.16
CA PRO A 468 15.50 -10.83 -6.40
C PRO A 468 14.12 -11.46 -6.61
N TYR A 469 13.09 -10.98 -5.86
CA TYR A 469 11.71 -11.45 -6.03
C TYR A 469 11.14 -11.02 -7.38
N ILE A 470 11.31 -9.76 -7.75
CA ILE A 470 10.81 -9.23 -9.04
C ILE A 470 11.45 -9.99 -10.20
N LEU A 471 12.77 -10.18 -10.18
CA LEU A 471 13.49 -10.94 -11.22
C LEU A 471 13.01 -12.40 -11.29
N HIS A 472 12.72 -13.01 -10.13
CA HIS A 472 12.16 -14.37 -10.12
C HIS A 472 10.76 -14.42 -10.76
N LEU A 473 9.87 -13.47 -10.45
CA LEU A 473 8.54 -13.37 -11.07
C LEU A 473 8.63 -13.14 -12.59
N VAL A 474 9.53 -12.27 -13.04
CA VAL A 474 9.80 -12.04 -14.47
C VAL A 474 10.28 -13.32 -15.15
N LYS A 475 11.25 -14.02 -14.53
CA LYS A 475 11.74 -15.31 -15.05
C LYS A 475 10.60 -16.32 -15.20
N VAL A 476 9.77 -16.50 -14.17
CA VAL A 476 8.62 -17.42 -14.24
C VAL A 476 7.64 -16.99 -15.35
N CYS A 477 7.35 -15.70 -15.48
CA CYS A 477 6.44 -15.17 -16.50
C CYS A 477 6.93 -15.45 -17.94
N VAL A 478 8.23 -15.27 -18.18
CA VAL A 478 8.84 -15.46 -19.50
C VAL A 478 8.88 -16.94 -19.90
N PHE A 479 9.29 -17.80 -18.98
CA PHE A 479 9.55 -19.21 -19.29
C PHE A 479 8.35 -20.14 -19.07
N THR A 480 7.27 -19.68 -18.43
CA THR A 480 6.08 -20.51 -18.21
C THR A 480 5.34 -20.81 -19.52
N ASN A 481 4.86 -22.05 -19.65
CA ASN A 481 3.91 -22.43 -20.69
C ASN A 481 2.44 -22.31 -20.23
N SER A 482 2.21 -22.07 -18.94
CA SER A 482 0.88 -22.02 -18.35
C SER A 482 0.23 -20.66 -18.51
N THR A 483 -0.91 -20.60 -19.21
CA THR A 483 -1.73 -19.37 -19.30
C THR A 483 -2.25 -18.93 -17.94
N THR A 484 -2.62 -19.86 -17.07
CA THR A 484 -3.05 -19.56 -15.69
C THR A 484 -1.96 -18.82 -14.92
N VAL A 485 -0.70 -19.26 -15.02
CA VAL A 485 0.44 -18.58 -14.38
C VAL A 485 0.60 -17.16 -14.92
N ARG A 486 0.52 -17.00 -16.25
CA ARG A 486 0.64 -15.67 -16.88
C ARG A 486 -0.46 -14.71 -16.43
N LEU A 487 -1.70 -15.18 -16.28
CA LEU A 487 -2.81 -14.36 -15.79
C LEU A 487 -2.59 -13.93 -14.34
N LEU A 488 -2.13 -14.83 -13.46
CA LEU A 488 -1.80 -14.51 -12.07
C LEU A 488 -0.65 -13.51 -11.97
N LEU A 489 0.44 -13.74 -12.72
CA LEU A 489 1.60 -12.85 -12.73
C LEU A 489 1.29 -11.49 -13.36
N LEU A 490 0.40 -11.43 -14.35
CA LEU A 490 -0.06 -10.15 -14.88
C LEU A 490 -0.72 -9.31 -13.78
N GLY A 491 -1.54 -9.92 -12.92
CA GLY A 491 -2.09 -9.23 -11.74
C GLY A 491 -1.00 -8.70 -10.81
N CYS A 492 0.05 -9.51 -10.57
CA CYS A 492 1.19 -9.07 -9.77
C CYS A 492 1.94 -7.88 -10.43
N PHE A 493 2.14 -7.92 -11.76
CA PHE A 493 2.80 -6.82 -12.48
C PHE A 493 1.94 -5.55 -12.51
N VAL A 494 0.63 -5.67 -12.68
CA VAL A 494 -0.29 -4.53 -12.55
C VAL A 494 -0.20 -3.92 -11.16
N PHE A 495 -0.14 -4.74 -10.11
CA PHE A 495 0.06 -4.26 -8.75
C PHE A 495 1.40 -3.52 -8.58
N LEU A 496 2.50 -4.06 -9.12
CA LEU A 496 3.81 -3.40 -9.08
C LEU A 496 3.81 -2.08 -9.85
N VAL A 497 3.12 -2.00 -10.99
CA VAL A 497 2.96 -0.73 -11.73
C VAL A 497 2.09 0.26 -10.93
N TYR A 498 1.08 -0.24 -10.21
CA TYR A 498 0.28 0.59 -9.30
C TYR A 498 1.12 1.23 -8.20
N CYS A 499 2.15 0.54 -7.70
CA CYS A 499 3.09 1.05 -6.70
C CYS A 499 3.91 2.29 -7.16
N PHE A 500 3.97 2.57 -8.46
CA PHE A 500 4.59 3.82 -8.97
C PHE A 500 3.70 5.05 -8.83
N VAL A 501 2.39 4.88 -8.68
CA VAL A 501 1.43 5.99 -8.62
C VAL A 501 0.67 6.07 -7.30
N ASP A 502 0.87 5.09 -6.42
CA ASP A 502 0.26 5.03 -5.08
C ASP A 502 1.10 4.15 -4.13
N PHE A 503 0.58 3.86 -2.93
CA PHE A 503 1.30 3.12 -1.87
C PHE A 503 0.53 1.89 -1.33
N PRO A 504 0.04 0.98 -2.20
CA PRO A 504 -0.76 -0.16 -1.76
C PRO A 504 0.01 -1.16 -0.89
N THR A 505 1.34 -1.19 -0.93
CA THR A 505 2.16 -2.08 -0.08
C THR A 505 2.10 -1.72 1.40
N ARG A 506 1.68 -0.48 1.73
CA ARG A 506 1.47 -0.02 3.11
C ARG A 506 0.19 -0.55 3.72
N THR A 507 -0.70 -1.15 2.91
CA THR A 507 -1.88 -1.85 3.40
C THR A 507 -1.60 -3.34 3.48
N PRO A 508 -1.56 -3.92 4.70
CA PRO A 508 -1.19 -5.33 4.89
C PRO A 508 -2.01 -6.31 4.04
N ALA A 509 -3.31 -6.07 3.87
CA ALA A 509 -4.18 -6.91 3.05
C ALA A 509 -3.77 -6.95 1.57
N CYS A 510 -3.38 -5.81 1.00
CA CYS A 510 -2.92 -5.74 -0.39
C CYS A 510 -1.61 -6.50 -0.57
N PHE A 511 -0.66 -6.28 0.33
CA PHE A 511 0.65 -6.88 0.25
C PHE A 511 0.63 -8.38 0.55
N ALA A 512 -0.20 -8.82 1.50
CA ALA A 512 -0.46 -10.23 1.78
C ALA A 512 -1.02 -10.96 0.55
N LEU A 513 -2.04 -10.38 -0.09
CA LEU A 513 -2.63 -10.97 -1.30
C LEU A 513 -1.63 -11.01 -2.45
N PHE A 514 -0.86 -9.93 -2.68
CA PHE A 514 0.20 -9.89 -3.69
C PHE A 514 1.20 -11.04 -3.48
N SER A 515 1.72 -11.19 -2.27
CA SER A 515 2.69 -12.24 -1.93
C SER A 515 2.11 -13.64 -2.10
N CYS A 516 0.86 -13.84 -1.67
CA CYS A 516 0.15 -15.12 -1.86
C CYS A 516 -0.04 -15.46 -3.34
N VAL A 517 -0.48 -14.50 -4.17
CA VAL A 517 -0.70 -14.72 -5.61
C VAL A 517 0.62 -14.99 -6.32
N ALA A 518 1.69 -14.28 -5.98
CA ALA A 518 3.02 -14.51 -6.52
C ALA A 518 3.55 -15.91 -6.17
N GLY A 519 3.48 -16.31 -4.89
CA GLY A 519 3.88 -17.64 -4.43
C GLY A 519 3.06 -18.76 -5.07
N LEU A 520 1.75 -18.56 -5.21
CA LEU A 520 0.84 -19.48 -5.88
C LEU A 520 1.16 -19.63 -7.37
N ALA A 521 1.45 -18.54 -8.08
CA ALA A 521 1.83 -18.57 -9.49
C ALA A 521 3.11 -19.38 -9.71
N CYS A 522 4.14 -19.14 -8.89
CA CYS A 522 5.40 -19.90 -8.93
C CYS A 522 5.18 -21.39 -8.62
N LYS A 523 4.34 -21.70 -7.65
CA LYS A 523 4.01 -23.11 -7.33
C LYS A 523 3.24 -23.78 -8.43
N TYR A 524 2.26 -23.10 -9.01
CA TYR A 524 1.48 -23.65 -10.13
C TYR A 524 2.37 -23.95 -11.33
N ASP A 525 3.33 -23.09 -11.65
CA ASP A 525 4.31 -23.33 -12.71
C ASP A 525 5.12 -24.61 -12.46
N ASN A 526 5.64 -24.79 -11.24
CA ASN A 526 6.36 -26.00 -10.84
C ASN A 526 5.51 -27.27 -10.98
N LEU A 527 4.26 -27.26 -10.52
CA LEU A 527 3.35 -28.39 -10.64
C LEU A 527 3.05 -28.71 -12.11
N SER A 528 2.90 -27.70 -12.96
CA SER A 528 2.66 -27.87 -14.39
C SER A 528 3.86 -28.48 -15.10
N ALA A 529 5.08 -28.06 -14.76
CA ALA A 529 6.31 -28.60 -15.33
C ALA A 529 6.55 -30.06 -14.94
N HIS A 530 6.20 -30.45 -13.71
CA HIS A 530 6.31 -31.85 -13.28
C HIS A 530 5.33 -32.78 -14.00
N ASN A 531 4.08 -32.35 -14.22
CA ASN A 531 3.11 -33.15 -14.97
C ASN A 531 3.47 -33.32 -16.45
N GLN A 532 4.19 -32.38 -17.06
CA GLN A 532 4.65 -32.49 -18.44
C GLN A 532 5.86 -33.42 -18.59
N ARG A 533 6.64 -33.65 -17.54
CA ARG A 533 7.80 -34.59 -17.54
C ARG A 533 7.43 -36.01 -17.16
N GLY A 534 6.21 -36.23 -16.62
CA GLY A 534 5.69 -37.54 -16.25
C GLY A 534 4.91 -38.25 -17.38
N PHE A 535 4.90 -37.67 -18.58
CA PHE A 535 4.44 -38.24 -19.83
C PHE A 535 5.64 -38.30 -20.80
#